data_59925fce068d88275a7704d4b0ab44f5
#
_entry.id   59925fce068d88275a7704d4b0ab44f5
#
_cell.length_a   1.000
_cell.length_b   1.000
_cell.length_c   1.000
_cell.angle_alpha   90.00
_cell.angle_beta   90.00
_cell.angle_gamma   90.00
#
_symmetry.space_group_name_H-M   'P 1'
#
loop_
_entity.id
_entity.type
_entity.pdbx_description
1 polymer ?
#
loop_
_entity_poly.entity_id
_entity_poly.type
_entity_poly.pdbx_seq_one_letter_code
_entity_poly.pdbx_strand_id
1 'polypeptide(L)'
;MEQSTKFSRRVFCDGMRDGFPIALGYFAVAFSLGIAARNAGLTPVQGFLASILNNASAGEYAAFTLIAAGATYWEVAVITLIANARYLLMSCALAQRFSPETPFFHRLLIGYDVTDELFGITIARPGYLNPYYTYGAILLAAPAWAIGTALGIIAGNALPLRVGSALSVALYGMFLAIIIPPARKNRIVAALVVISFVLSFACEYLPGISALSGGTRTIILTVAISAAAAVLFPVKQEADHE
;
A
#
# COMPACT_ATOMS: atom_id res chain seq x y z
N MET A 1 1.80 27.45 13.11
CA MET A 1 1.56 26.05 13.54
C MET A 1 0.12 25.59 13.38
N GLU A 2 -0.87 26.47 13.46
CA GLU A 2 -2.32 26.15 13.36
C GLU A 2 -2.84 25.77 11.96
N GLN A 3 -2.04 25.86 10.91
CA GLN A 3 -2.45 25.59 9.52
C GLN A 3 -2.41 24.12 9.10
N SER A 4 -1.73 23.23 9.84
CA SER A 4 -1.53 21.85 9.40
C SER A 4 -2.77 20.96 9.47
N THR A 5 -3.78 21.33 10.26
CA THR A 5 -5.01 20.55 10.47
C THR A 5 -6.26 21.19 9.85
N LYS A 6 -6.15 22.42 9.30
CA LYS A 6 -7.30 23.09 8.68
C LYS A 6 -7.54 22.55 7.26
N PHE A 7 -8.82 22.42 6.91
CA PHE A 7 -9.22 22.10 5.54
C PHE A 7 -8.71 23.15 4.57
N SER A 8 -7.98 22.70 3.57
CA SER A 8 -7.56 23.52 2.44
C SER A 8 -7.94 22.81 1.14
N ARG A 9 -8.80 23.45 0.34
CA ARG A 9 -9.22 22.93 -0.97
C ARG A 9 -8.01 22.63 -1.86
N ARG A 10 -6.98 23.47 -1.82
CA ARG A 10 -5.75 23.28 -2.61
C ARG A 10 -5.04 21.98 -2.19
N VAL A 11 -4.82 21.80 -0.89
CA VAL A 11 -4.15 20.61 -0.35
C VAL A 11 -4.94 19.34 -0.67
N PHE A 12 -6.27 19.39 -0.57
CA PHE A 12 -7.15 18.28 -0.94
C PHE A 12 -7.06 17.95 -2.43
N CYS A 13 -7.11 18.96 -3.31
CA CYS A 13 -6.97 18.78 -4.76
C CYS A 13 -5.57 18.28 -5.15
N ASP A 14 -4.50 18.72 -4.46
CA ASP A 14 -3.17 18.18 -4.64
C ASP A 14 -3.15 16.67 -4.33
N GLY A 15 -3.80 16.25 -3.23
CA GLY A 15 -3.96 14.85 -2.89
C GLY A 15 -4.72 14.05 -3.95
N MET A 16 -5.83 14.60 -4.48
CA MET A 16 -6.56 13.97 -5.59
C MET A 16 -5.69 13.83 -6.84
N ARG A 17 -4.94 14.86 -7.19
CA ARG A 17 -4.05 14.85 -8.35
C ARG A 17 -2.97 13.78 -8.23
N ASP A 18 -2.33 13.69 -7.07
CA ASP A 18 -1.26 12.73 -6.83
C ASP A 18 -1.82 11.30 -6.63
N GLY A 19 -3.07 11.17 -6.13
CA GLY A 19 -3.78 9.91 -5.99
C GLY A 19 -4.39 9.36 -7.29
N PHE A 20 -4.57 10.18 -8.33
CA PHE A 20 -5.19 9.74 -9.58
C PHE A 20 -4.40 8.63 -10.30
N PRO A 21 -3.07 8.72 -10.48
CA PRO A 21 -2.29 7.62 -11.04
C PRO A 21 -2.36 6.34 -10.19
N ILE A 22 -2.43 6.50 -8.85
CA ILE A 22 -2.59 5.38 -7.93
C ILE A 22 -3.94 4.71 -8.14
N ALA A 23 -5.02 5.49 -8.26
CA ALA A 23 -6.36 4.97 -8.52
C ALA A 23 -6.45 4.16 -9.81
N LEU A 24 -5.78 4.60 -10.88
CA LEU A 24 -5.70 3.83 -12.13
C LEU A 24 -4.98 2.49 -11.95
N GLY A 25 -3.85 2.50 -11.25
CA GLY A 25 -3.10 1.28 -10.93
C GLY A 25 -3.92 0.34 -10.04
N TYR A 26 -4.56 0.89 -9.02
CA TYR A 26 -5.44 0.14 -8.12
C TYR A 26 -6.59 -0.53 -8.84
N PHE A 27 -7.28 0.19 -9.71
CA PHE A 27 -8.34 -0.38 -10.52
C PHE A 27 -7.87 -1.60 -11.32
N ALA A 28 -6.71 -1.48 -11.97
CA ALA A 28 -6.16 -2.56 -12.79
C ALA A 28 -5.80 -3.80 -11.97
N VAL A 29 -5.16 -3.62 -10.81
CA VAL A 29 -4.78 -4.72 -9.91
C VAL A 29 -6.00 -5.35 -9.26
N ALA A 30 -6.89 -4.54 -8.72
CA ALA A 30 -8.12 -5.00 -8.08
C ALA A 30 -9.03 -5.75 -9.06
N PHE A 31 -9.05 -5.34 -10.33
CA PHE A 31 -9.75 -6.09 -11.37
C PHE A 31 -9.21 -7.52 -11.49
N SER A 32 -7.88 -7.69 -11.46
CA SER A 32 -7.26 -9.02 -11.47
C SER A 32 -7.58 -9.82 -10.21
N LEU A 33 -7.62 -9.16 -9.05
CA LEU A 33 -8.04 -9.77 -7.78
C LEU A 33 -9.53 -10.18 -7.81
N GLY A 34 -10.36 -9.40 -8.50
CA GLY A 34 -11.77 -9.74 -8.71
C GLY A 34 -11.96 -11.07 -9.42
N ILE A 35 -11.06 -11.44 -10.34
CA ILE A 35 -11.06 -12.77 -10.96
C ILE A 35 -10.79 -13.86 -9.92
N ALA A 36 -9.84 -13.64 -9.03
CA ALA A 36 -9.56 -14.58 -7.93
C ALA A 36 -10.74 -14.67 -6.94
N ALA A 37 -11.37 -13.54 -6.61
CA ALA A 37 -12.56 -13.47 -5.76
C ALA A 37 -13.73 -14.25 -6.36
N ARG A 38 -13.94 -14.16 -7.69
CA ARG A 38 -14.94 -14.96 -8.39
C ARG A 38 -14.67 -16.45 -8.28
N ASN A 39 -13.42 -16.87 -8.46
CA ASN A 39 -13.04 -18.27 -8.32
C ASN A 39 -13.25 -18.79 -6.90
N ALA A 40 -13.20 -17.91 -5.91
CA ALA A 40 -13.55 -18.17 -4.52
C ALA A 40 -15.06 -18.19 -4.25
N GLY A 41 -15.91 -17.95 -5.28
CA GLY A 41 -17.37 -17.97 -5.17
C GLY A 41 -17.98 -16.67 -4.66
N LEU A 42 -17.21 -15.57 -4.57
CA LEU A 42 -17.74 -14.29 -4.08
C LEU A 42 -18.62 -13.62 -5.15
N THR A 43 -19.70 -12.99 -4.68
CA THR A 43 -20.52 -12.11 -5.50
C THR A 43 -19.86 -10.74 -5.68
N PRO A 44 -20.24 -9.94 -6.70
CA PRO A 44 -19.68 -8.60 -6.91
C PRO A 44 -19.80 -7.66 -5.69
N VAL A 45 -20.92 -7.77 -4.97
CA VAL A 45 -21.15 -6.99 -3.75
C VAL A 45 -20.21 -7.43 -2.63
N GLN A 46 -20.03 -8.74 -2.44
CA GLN A 46 -19.09 -9.27 -1.45
C GLN A 46 -17.65 -8.88 -1.77
N GLY A 47 -17.25 -8.96 -3.04
CA GLY A 47 -15.93 -8.52 -3.48
C GLY A 47 -15.72 -7.02 -3.26
N PHE A 48 -16.70 -6.18 -3.60
CA PHE A 48 -16.66 -4.75 -3.33
C PHE A 48 -16.46 -4.46 -1.84
N LEU A 49 -17.27 -5.09 -0.97
CA LEU A 49 -17.18 -4.90 0.48
C LEU A 49 -15.86 -5.42 1.05
N ALA A 50 -15.38 -6.57 0.59
CA ALA A 50 -14.09 -7.10 1.01
C ALA A 50 -12.96 -6.13 0.65
N SER A 51 -12.96 -5.60 -0.56
CA SER A 51 -11.94 -4.67 -1.04
C SER A 51 -11.99 -3.32 -0.34
N ILE A 52 -13.16 -2.71 -0.17
CA ILE A 52 -13.25 -1.41 0.51
C ILE A 52 -12.89 -1.51 2.01
N LEU A 53 -13.09 -2.66 2.64
CA LEU A 53 -12.78 -2.88 4.05
C LEU A 53 -11.33 -3.33 4.29
N ASN A 54 -10.68 -3.96 3.33
CA ASN A 54 -9.31 -4.47 3.48
C ASN A 54 -8.27 -3.59 2.76
N ASN A 55 -8.59 -3.09 1.58
CA ASN A 55 -7.76 -2.23 0.72
C ASN A 55 -6.28 -2.62 0.66
N ALA A 56 -5.99 -3.91 0.49
CA ALA A 56 -4.65 -4.48 0.57
C ALA A 56 -4.47 -5.65 -0.39
N SER A 57 -3.69 -5.47 -1.46
CA SER A 57 -3.52 -6.46 -2.52
C SER A 57 -3.09 -7.85 -2.02
N ALA A 58 -2.05 -7.91 -1.20
CA ALA A 58 -1.53 -9.17 -0.67
C ALA A 58 -2.50 -9.84 0.31
N GLY A 59 -3.13 -9.03 1.18
CA GLY A 59 -4.12 -9.52 2.14
C GLY A 59 -5.37 -10.05 1.46
N GLU A 60 -5.88 -9.34 0.45
CA GLU A 60 -7.05 -9.79 -0.32
C GLU A 60 -6.77 -11.04 -1.13
N TYR A 61 -5.63 -11.09 -1.84
CA TYR A 61 -5.26 -12.27 -2.60
C TYR A 61 -5.15 -13.52 -1.71
N ALA A 62 -4.51 -13.38 -0.55
CA ALA A 62 -4.41 -14.44 0.44
C ALA A 62 -5.79 -14.85 0.97
N ALA A 63 -6.64 -13.87 1.30
CA ALA A 63 -8.00 -14.12 1.78
C ALA A 63 -8.84 -14.86 0.73
N PHE A 64 -8.86 -14.38 -0.52
CA PHE A 64 -9.65 -15.03 -1.58
C PHE A 64 -9.15 -16.45 -1.89
N THR A 65 -7.82 -16.67 -1.85
CA THR A 65 -7.24 -18.00 -2.05
C THR A 65 -7.66 -18.96 -0.94
N LEU A 66 -7.63 -18.51 0.31
CA LEU A 66 -8.05 -19.33 1.46
C LEU A 66 -9.56 -19.61 1.46
N ILE A 67 -10.38 -18.62 1.09
CA ILE A 67 -11.83 -18.81 0.94
C ILE A 67 -12.11 -19.86 -0.13
N ALA A 68 -11.42 -19.80 -1.28
CA ALA A 68 -11.52 -20.80 -2.33
C ALA A 68 -11.12 -22.22 -1.87
N ALA A 69 -10.17 -22.30 -0.94
CA ALA A 69 -9.74 -23.57 -0.32
C ALA A 69 -10.66 -24.05 0.81
N GLY A 70 -11.72 -23.31 1.15
CA GLY A 70 -12.64 -23.67 2.24
C GLY A 70 -12.06 -23.48 3.63
N ALA A 71 -11.06 -22.61 3.78
CA ALA A 71 -10.44 -22.31 5.06
C ALA A 71 -11.44 -21.66 6.05
N THR A 72 -11.15 -21.81 7.33
CA THR A 72 -11.95 -21.19 8.39
C THR A 72 -11.77 -19.67 8.43
N TYR A 73 -12.75 -18.92 8.93
CA TYR A 73 -12.65 -17.46 9.10
C TYR A 73 -11.43 -17.04 9.91
N TRP A 74 -11.03 -17.86 10.91
CA TRP A 74 -9.86 -17.58 11.72
C TRP A 74 -8.55 -17.69 10.93
N GLU A 75 -8.42 -18.69 10.09
CA GLU A 75 -7.24 -18.84 9.21
C GLU A 75 -7.15 -17.66 8.24
N VAL A 76 -8.26 -17.26 7.63
CA VAL A 76 -8.31 -16.09 6.75
C VAL A 76 -7.89 -14.83 7.51
N ALA A 77 -8.42 -14.61 8.73
CA ALA A 77 -8.08 -13.43 9.53
C ALA A 77 -6.60 -13.38 9.90
N VAL A 78 -6.03 -14.50 10.37
CA VAL A 78 -4.60 -14.57 10.77
C VAL A 78 -3.68 -14.34 9.58
N ILE A 79 -3.93 -14.99 8.46
CA ILE A 79 -3.09 -14.84 7.26
C ILE A 79 -3.19 -13.41 6.70
N THR A 80 -4.39 -12.84 6.66
CA THR A 80 -4.58 -11.44 6.23
C THR A 80 -3.83 -10.47 7.13
N LEU A 81 -3.88 -10.67 8.45
CA LEU A 81 -3.15 -9.86 9.42
C LEU A 81 -1.62 -9.95 9.20
N ILE A 82 -1.10 -11.16 8.99
CA ILE A 82 0.33 -11.38 8.73
C ILE A 82 0.75 -10.73 7.40
N ALA A 83 -0.04 -10.91 6.35
CA ALA A 83 0.25 -10.32 5.03
C ALA A 83 0.30 -8.78 5.08
N ASN A 84 -0.52 -8.18 5.94
CA ASN A 84 -0.66 -6.73 6.10
C ASN A 84 0.20 -6.15 7.25
N ALA A 85 0.99 -6.96 7.97
CA ALA A 85 1.74 -6.52 9.15
C ALA A 85 2.70 -5.35 8.87
N ARG A 86 3.18 -5.19 7.63
CA ARG A 86 4.01 -4.04 7.22
C ARG A 86 3.31 -2.69 7.39
N TYR A 87 1.98 -2.65 7.31
CA TYR A 87 1.21 -1.42 7.49
C TYR A 87 1.31 -0.86 8.92
N LEU A 88 1.61 -1.68 9.91
CA LEU A 88 1.91 -1.22 11.26
C LEU A 88 3.13 -0.32 11.28
N LEU A 89 4.20 -0.71 10.58
CA LEU A 89 5.43 0.09 10.48
C LEU A 89 5.17 1.42 9.75
N MET A 90 4.40 1.38 8.66
CA MET A 90 4.02 2.59 7.91
C MET A 90 3.17 3.52 8.75
N SER A 91 2.19 2.99 9.49
CA SER A 91 1.35 3.76 10.40
C SER A 91 2.16 4.44 11.51
N CYS A 92 3.14 3.73 12.08
CA CYS A 92 4.07 4.31 13.06
C CYS A 92 4.90 5.45 12.45
N ALA A 93 5.39 5.29 11.23
CA ALA A 93 6.15 6.33 10.54
C ALA A 93 5.29 7.57 10.24
N LEU A 94 4.05 7.38 9.75
CA LEU A 94 3.11 8.48 9.52
C LEU A 94 2.72 9.19 10.82
N ALA A 95 2.56 8.43 11.91
CA ALA A 95 2.18 8.99 13.21
C ALA A 95 3.19 10.03 13.71
N GLN A 96 4.48 9.85 13.41
CA GLN A 96 5.55 10.79 13.76
C GLN A 96 5.53 12.08 12.91
N ARG A 97 4.84 12.06 11.77
CA ARG A 97 4.76 13.19 10.84
C ARG A 97 3.52 14.05 11.05
N PHE A 98 2.60 13.64 11.91
CA PHE A 98 1.46 14.47 12.31
C PHE A 98 1.84 15.44 13.41
N SER A 99 1.27 16.66 13.34
CA SER A 99 1.34 17.60 14.45
C SER A 99 0.74 16.96 15.72
N PRO A 100 1.30 17.24 16.92
CA PRO A 100 0.71 16.80 18.19
C PRO A 100 -0.77 17.21 18.35
N GLU A 101 -1.16 18.33 17.76
CA GLU A 101 -2.52 18.88 17.78
C GLU A 101 -3.47 18.16 16.82
N THR A 102 -2.97 17.27 15.94
CA THR A 102 -3.82 16.54 15.00
C THR A 102 -4.77 15.59 15.74
N PRO A 103 -6.11 15.77 15.62
CA PRO A 103 -7.09 14.94 16.29
C PRO A 103 -6.90 13.45 15.99
N PHE A 104 -7.11 12.62 17.00
CA PHE A 104 -6.97 11.16 16.88
C PHE A 104 -7.79 10.56 15.73
N PHE A 105 -8.99 11.10 15.49
CA PHE A 105 -9.86 10.63 14.42
C PHE A 105 -9.22 10.74 13.02
N HIS A 106 -8.48 11.83 12.74
CA HIS A 106 -7.74 11.96 11.49
C HIS A 106 -6.63 10.92 11.37
N ARG A 107 -5.93 10.64 12.46
CA ARG A 107 -4.87 9.62 12.49
C ARG A 107 -5.46 8.22 12.23
N LEU A 108 -6.62 7.93 12.84
CA LEU A 108 -7.32 6.66 12.66
C LEU A 108 -7.79 6.47 11.21
N LEU A 109 -8.44 7.48 10.61
CA LEU A 109 -8.94 7.41 9.24
C LEU A 109 -7.81 7.24 8.21
N ILE A 110 -6.69 7.94 8.41
CA ILE A 110 -5.53 7.80 7.52
C ILE A 110 -4.88 6.43 7.73
N GLY A 111 -4.77 5.97 8.99
CA GLY A 111 -4.24 4.65 9.31
C GLY A 111 -5.07 3.50 8.76
N TYR A 112 -6.38 3.69 8.65
CA TYR A 112 -7.29 2.70 8.06
C TYR A 112 -6.94 2.38 6.59
N ASP A 113 -6.60 3.39 5.80
CA ASP A 113 -6.35 3.26 4.36
C ASP A 113 -4.85 3.43 4.01
N VAL A 114 -3.97 3.07 4.92
CA VAL A 114 -2.52 3.07 4.66
C VAL A 114 -2.17 1.92 3.71
N THR A 115 -1.70 2.29 2.53
CA THR A 115 -1.12 1.37 1.54
C THR A 115 0.28 1.84 1.17
N ASP A 116 1.06 1.00 0.48
CA ASP A 116 2.43 1.33 0.09
C ASP A 116 2.50 2.64 -0.70
N GLU A 117 1.56 2.84 -1.61
CA GLU A 117 1.50 3.97 -2.53
C GLU A 117 1.02 5.25 -1.84
N LEU A 118 -0.07 5.15 -1.08
CA LEU A 118 -0.60 6.28 -0.31
C LEU A 118 0.38 6.71 0.77
N PHE A 119 1.05 5.75 1.42
CA PHE A 119 2.17 6.03 2.31
C PHE A 119 3.27 6.79 1.59
N GLY A 120 3.71 6.29 0.42
CA GLY A 120 4.82 6.87 -0.35
C GLY A 120 4.60 8.34 -0.69
N ILE A 121 3.43 8.71 -1.22
CA ILE A 121 3.12 10.09 -1.57
C ILE A 121 2.91 10.97 -0.33
N THR A 122 2.36 10.41 0.75
CA THR A 122 2.06 11.13 1.99
C THR A 122 3.34 11.44 2.78
N ILE A 123 4.19 10.44 3.00
CA ILE A 123 5.43 10.60 3.80
C ILE A 123 6.44 11.54 3.12
N ALA A 124 6.39 11.65 1.79
CA ALA A 124 7.25 12.53 1.00
C ALA A 124 6.89 14.02 1.12
N ARG A 125 5.74 14.37 1.71
CA ARG A 125 5.34 15.78 1.90
C ARG A 125 6.24 16.46 2.93
N PRO A 126 6.66 17.71 2.70
CA PRO A 126 7.46 18.46 3.66
C PRO A 126 6.65 18.87 4.90
N GLY A 127 7.32 19.04 6.04
CA GLY A 127 6.72 19.51 7.29
C GLY A 127 5.70 18.54 7.90
N TYR A 128 4.83 19.05 8.77
CA TYR A 128 3.73 18.26 9.32
C TYR A 128 2.69 17.91 8.27
N LEU A 129 2.19 16.68 8.34
CA LEU A 129 1.20 16.17 7.40
C LEU A 129 -0.16 16.83 7.61
N ASN A 130 -0.76 17.31 6.52
CA ASN A 130 -2.14 17.75 6.51
C ASN A 130 -3.05 16.57 6.13
N PRO A 131 -3.99 16.14 7.01
CA PRO A 131 -4.87 14.99 6.78
C PRO A 131 -5.66 15.07 5.46
N TYR A 132 -6.04 16.26 5.06
CA TYR A 132 -6.86 16.46 3.86
C TYR A 132 -6.14 16.16 2.55
N TYR A 133 -4.79 16.20 2.52
CA TYR A 133 -4.03 15.70 1.39
C TYR A 133 -4.28 14.21 1.18
N THR A 134 -4.11 13.43 2.25
CA THR A 134 -4.32 11.97 2.19
C THR A 134 -5.77 11.62 1.87
N TYR A 135 -6.74 12.36 2.44
CA TYR A 135 -8.16 12.17 2.09
C TYR A 135 -8.46 12.41 0.62
N GLY A 136 -7.80 13.42 0.00
CA GLY A 136 -7.93 13.66 -1.44
C GLY A 136 -7.45 12.46 -2.27
N ALA A 137 -6.34 11.83 -1.87
CA ALA A 137 -5.81 10.64 -2.54
C ALA A 137 -6.70 9.42 -2.31
N ILE A 138 -7.11 9.16 -1.06
CA ILE A 138 -8.01 8.06 -0.66
C ILE A 138 -9.34 8.12 -1.42
N LEU A 139 -9.90 9.30 -1.58
CA LEU A 139 -11.19 9.48 -2.26
C LEU A 139 -11.21 8.91 -3.69
N LEU A 140 -10.06 8.88 -4.35
CA LEU A 140 -9.94 8.27 -5.68
C LEU A 140 -9.45 6.83 -5.61
N ALA A 141 -8.48 6.54 -4.76
CA ALA A 141 -7.80 5.25 -4.70
C ALA A 141 -8.71 4.14 -4.16
N ALA A 142 -9.34 4.33 -3.00
CA ALA A 142 -10.14 3.29 -2.36
C ALA A 142 -11.40 2.90 -3.18
N PRO A 143 -12.20 3.84 -3.74
CA PRO A 143 -13.29 3.45 -4.63
C PRO A 143 -12.82 2.77 -5.90
N ALA A 144 -11.69 3.20 -6.49
CA ALA A 144 -11.15 2.57 -7.68
C ALA A 144 -10.76 1.10 -7.42
N TRP A 145 -10.18 0.83 -6.24
CA TRP A 145 -9.87 -0.51 -5.78
C TRP A 145 -11.12 -1.38 -5.67
N ALA A 146 -12.11 -0.95 -4.90
CA ALA A 146 -13.33 -1.71 -4.67
C ALA A 146 -14.17 -1.93 -5.94
N ILE A 147 -14.28 -0.89 -6.80
CA ILE A 147 -14.97 -0.99 -8.10
C ILE A 147 -14.21 -1.95 -9.02
N GLY A 148 -12.87 -1.88 -9.03
CA GLY A 148 -12.03 -2.79 -9.81
C GLY A 148 -12.32 -4.25 -9.47
N THR A 149 -12.32 -4.62 -8.18
CA THR A 149 -12.65 -5.97 -7.73
C THR A 149 -14.06 -6.40 -8.16
N ALA A 150 -15.07 -5.55 -7.93
CA ALA A 150 -16.45 -5.87 -8.33
C ALA A 150 -16.58 -6.10 -9.83
N LEU A 151 -15.96 -5.26 -10.64
CA LEU A 151 -15.97 -5.41 -12.10
C LEU A 151 -15.15 -6.63 -12.55
N GLY A 152 -14.04 -6.96 -11.85
CA GLY A 152 -13.29 -8.18 -12.09
C GLY A 152 -14.10 -9.44 -11.84
N ILE A 153 -14.96 -9.46 -10.82
CA ILE A 153 -15.90 -10.57 -10.57
C ILE A 153 -16.93 -10.66 -11.69
N ILE A 154 -17.49 -9.55 -12.14
CA ILE A 154 -18.50 -9.52 -13.21
C ILE A 154 -17.90 -9.98 -14.54
N ALA A 155 -16.76 -9.45 -14.92
CA ALA A 155 -16.12 -9.63 -16.21
C ALA A 155 -15.14 -10.82 -16.27
N GLY A 156 -14.87 -11.47 -15.15
CA GLY A 156 -13.74 -12.38 -14.94
C GLY A 156 -13.53 -13.51 -15.97
N ASN A 157 -14.56 -13.92 -16.74
CA ASN A 157 -14.41 -14.89 -17.82
C ASN A 157 -14.47 -14.27 -19.22
N ALA A 158 -14.73 -12.96 -19.33
CA ALA A 158 -14.89 -12.29 -20.61
C ALA A 158 -13.57 -11.73 -21.17
N LEU A 159 -12.54 -11.56 -20.31
CA LEU A 159 -11.29 -10.99 -20.72
C LEU A 159 -10.25 -12.08 -21.10
N PRO A 160 -9.57 -11.88 -22.24
CA PRO A 160 -8.41 -12.70 -22.58
C PRO A 160 -7.33 -12.62 -21.51
N LEU A 161 -6.64 -13.73 -21.21
CA LEU A 161 -5.52 -13.81 -20.27
C LEU A 161 -4.45 -12.72 -20.50
N ARG A 162 -4.25 -12.31 -21.74
CA ARG A 162 -3.29 -11.24 -22.12
C ARG A 162 -3.64 -9.88 -21.51
N VAL A 163 -4.94 -9.57 -21.38
CA VAL A 163 -5.38 -8.30 -20.78
C VAL A 163 -5.15 -8.32 -19.28
N GLY A 164 -5.44 -9.41 -18.58
CA GLY A 164 -5.14 -9.59 -17.17
C GLY A 164 -3.63 -9.44 -16.88
N SER A 165 -2.78 -10.06 -17.68
CA SER A 165 -1.33 -9.94 -17.57
C SER A 165 -0.84 -8.50 -17.80
N ALA A 166 -1.39 -7.80 -18.80
CA ALA A 166 -1.04 -6.40 -19.08
C ALA A 166 -1.43 -5.47 -17.91
N LEU A 167 -2.59 -5.69 -17.29
CA LEU A 167 -3.03 -4.95 -16.12
C LEU A 167 -2.11 -5.19 -14.90
N SER A 168 -1.65 -6.43 -14.72
CA SER A 168 -0.67 -6.75 -13.66
C SER A 168 0.68 -6.04 -13.86
N VAL A 169 1.13 -5.87 -15.10
CA VAL A 169 2.37 -5.12 -15.41
C VAL A 169 2.23 -3.64 -15.06
N ALA A 170 1.05 -3.05 -15.20
CA ALA A 170 0.79 -1.65 -14.83
C ALA A 170 1.08 -1.37 -13.34
N LEU A 171 0.87 -2.35 -12.44
CA LEU A 171 1.23 -2.26 -11.03
C LEU A 171 2.73 -2.00 -10.83
N TYR A 172 3.58 -2.74 -11.52
CA TYR A 172 5.03 -2.54 -11.42
C TYR A 172 5.45 -1.16 -11.91
N GLY A 173 4.80 -0.65 -12.97
CA GLY A 173 5.00 0.70 -13.47
C GLY A 173 4.64 1.77 -12.41
N MET A 174 3.55 1.56 -11.69
CA MET A 174 3.12 2.44 -10.60
C MET A 174 4.13 2.45 -9.45
N PHE A 175 4.63 1.29 -8.99
CA PHE A 175 5.67 1.24 -7.97
C PHE A 175 6.94 1.97 -8.41
N LEU A 176 7.38 1.79 -9.65
CA LEU A 176 8.53 2.52 -10.19
C LEU A 176 8.30 4.03 -10.21
N ALA A 177 7.10 4.49 -10.55
CA ALA A 177 6.77 5.91 -10.55
C ALA A 177 6.85 6.53 -9.15
N ILE A 178 6.60 5.77 -8.08
CA ILE A 178 6.70 6.22 -6.70
C ILE A 178 8.16 6.19 -6.20
N ILE A 179 8.91 5.13 -6.53
CA ILE A 179 10.26 4.89 -6.01
C ILE A 179 11.32 5.76 -6.71
N ILE A 180 11.21 5.96 -8.03
CA ILE A 180 12.23 6.66 -8.81
C ILE A 180 12.45 8.13 -8.38
N PRO A 181 11.41 8.96 -8.15
CA PRO A 181 11.63 10.36 -7.80
C PRO A 181 12.40 10.58 -6.49
N PRO A 182 12.10 9.89 -5.37
CA PRO A 182 12.91 9.97 -4.15
C PRO A 182 14.33 9.44 -4.35
N ALA A 183 14.49 8.32 -5.06
CA ALA A 183 15.80 7.73 -5.34
C ALA A 183 16.70 8.65 -6.17
N ARG A 184 16.15 9.42 -7.11
CA ARG A 184 16.91 10.43 -7.87
C ARG A 184 17.39 11.59 -7.01
N LYS A 185 16.64 11.94 -5.97
CA LYS A 185 16.96 13.08 -5.09
C LYS A 185 17.94 12.71 -3.98
N ASN A 186 17.97 11.45 -3.55
CA ASN A 186 18.78 10.97 -2.42
C ASN A 186 19.51 9.68 -2.77
N ARG A 187 20.85 9.75 -2.79
CA ARG A 187 21.71 8.60 -3.11
C ARG A 187 21.60 7.46 -2.10
N ILE A 188 21.31 7.77 -0.83
CA ILE A 188 21.11 6.74 0.21
C ILE A 188 19.83 5.96 -0.10
N VAL A 189 18.75 6.67 -0.42
CA VAL A 189 17.48 6.04 -0.84
C VAL A 189 17.70 5.17 -2.08
N ALA A 190 18.43 5.66 -3.09
CA ALA A 190 18.76 4.89 -4.27
C ALA A 190 19.53 3.59 -3.94
N ALA A 191 20.53 3.70 -3.07
CA ALA A 191 21.31 2.52 -2.63
C ALA A 191 20.43 1.53 -1.87
N LEU A 192 19.57 1.99 -0.96
CA LEU A 192 18.63 1.14 -0.20
C LEU A 192 17.64 0.43 -1.12
N VAL A 193 17.15 1.10 -2.16
CA VAL A 193 16.27 0.49 -3.17
C VAL A 193 17.00 -0.64 -3.90
N VAL A 194 18.23 -0.40 -4.38
CA VAL A 194 19.02 -1.42 -5.07
C VAL A 194 19.31 -2.61 -4.13
N ILE A 195 19.73 -2.33 -2.89
CA ILE A 195 19.98 -3.35 -1.88
C ILE A 195 18.72 -4.19 -1.60
N SER A 196 17.55 -3.53 -1.49
CA SER A 196 16.28 -4.22 -1.27
C SER A 196 15.94 -5.17 -2.41
N PHE A 197 16.12 -4.76 -3.66
CA PHE A 197 15.91 -5.63 -4.83
C PHE A 197 16.89 -6.82 -4.83
N VAL A 198 18.17 -6.57 -4.62
CA VAL A 198 19.20 -7.62 -4.60
C VAL A 198 18.93 -8.64 -3.48
N LEU A 199 18.63 -8.16 -2.27
CA LEU A 199 18.35 -9.04 -1.14
C LEU A 199 17.03 -9.81 -1.33
N SER A 200 15.98 -9.15 -1.85
CA SER A 200 14.72 -9.83 -2.15
C SER A 200 14.92 -10.96 -3.16
N PHE A 201 15.68 -10.70 -4.23
CA PHE A 201 16.03 -11.70 -5.22
C PHE A 201 16.88 -12.83 -4.62
N ALA A 202 17.90 -12.51 -3.83
CA ALA A 202 18.76 -13.51 -3.18
C ALA A 202 17.97 -14.41 -2.23
N CYS A 203 17.01 -13.86 -1.47
CA CYS A 203 16.16 -14.63 -0.56
C CYS A 203 15.24 -15.65 -1.27
N GLU A 204 15.01 -15.50 -2.56
CA GLU A 204 14.25 -16.48 -3.35
C GLU A 204 15.03 -17.77 -3.59
N TYR A 205 16.35 -17.66 -3.70
CA TYR A 205 17.25 -18.78 -4.02
C TYR A 205 17.97 -19.36 -2.81
N LEU A 206 17.94 -18.69 -1.64
CA LEU A 206 18.64 -19.17 -0.46
C LEU A 206 17.89 -20.33 0.20
N PRO A 207 18.53 -21.51 0.37
CA PRO A 207 17.93 -22.65 1.05
C PRO A 207 17.51 -22.28 2.48
N GLY A 208 16.29 -22.64 2.88
CA GLY A 208 15.70 -22.31 4.18
C GLY A 208 14.89 -21.01 4.19
N ILE A 209 15.34 -19.94 3.52
CA ILE A 209 14.59 -18.68 3.40
C ILE A 209 13.53 -18.80 2.31
N SER A 210 13.81 -19.53 1.25
CA SER A 210 12.85 -19.81 0.17
C SER A 210 11.61 -20.58 0.64
N ALA A 211 11.69 -21.31 1.75
CA ALA A 211 10.57 -22.01 2.37
C ALA A 211 9.59 -21.05 3.11
N LEU A 212 10.01 -19.83 3.41
CA LEU A 212 9.15 -18.82 4.02
C LEU A 212 8.19 -18.23 2.98
N SER A 213 6.99 -17.89 3.44
CA SER A 213 6.03 -17.18 2.57
C SER A 213 6.59 -15.85 2.07
N GLY A 214 6.17 -15.43 0.88
CA GLY A 214 6.59 -14.14 0.30
C GLY A 214 6.33 -12.96 1.23
N GLY A 215 5.19 -12.96 1.94
CA GLY A 215 4.85 -11.93 2.93
C GLY A 215 5.82 -11.90 4.11
N THR A 216 6.15 -13.05 4.68
CA THR A 216 7.11 -13.15 5.79
C THR A 216 8.50 -12.66 5.37
N ARG A 217 8.99 -13.06 4.19
CA ARG A 217 10.24 -12.56 3.63
C ARG A 217 10.27 -11.04 3.49
N THR A 218 9.17 -10.47 2.96
CA THR A 218 9.03 -9.02 2.82
C THR A 218 9.09 -8.30 4.17
N ILE A 219 8.40 -8.79 5.19
CA ILE A 219 8.43 -8.22 6.54
C ILE A 219 9.85 -8.24 7.11
N ILE A 220 10.52 -9.39 7.06
CA ILE A 220 11.89 -9.54 7.59
C ILE A 220 12.85 -8.56 6.88
N LEU A 221 12.82 -8.52 5.55
CA LEU A 221 13.67 -7.62 4.78
C LEU A 221 13.36 -6.14 5.08
N THR A 222 12.09 -5.77 5.16
CA THR A 222 11.68 -4.39 5.47
C THR A 222 12.20 -3.97 6.84
N VAL A 223 11.99 -4.78 7.87
CA VAL A 223 12.48 -4.49 9.22
C VAL A 223 14.00 -4.41 9.27
N ALA A 224 14.69 -5.40 8.69
CA ALA A 224 16.15 -5.45 8.72
C ALA A 224 16.79 -4.27 7.98
N ILE A 225 16.33 -3.98 6.76
CA ILE A 225 16.89 -2.88 5.96
C ILE A 225 16.56 -1.52 6.58
N SER A 226 15.32 -1.34 7.06
CA SER A 226 14.91 -0.08 7.70
C SER A 226 15.65 0.17 9.00
N ALA A 227 15.84 -0.86 9.85
CA ALA A 227 16.60 -0.75 11.08
C ALA A 227 18.08 -0.43 10.80
N ALA A 228 18.69 -1.13 9.85
CA ALA A 228 20.06 -0.86 9.44
C ALA A 228 20.22 0.57 8.89
N ALA A 229 19.30 1.01 8.04
CA ALA A 229 19.30 2.36 7.50
C ALA A 229 19.13 3.43 8.58
N ALA A 230 18.25 3.22 9.55
CA ALA A 230 18.01 4.16 10.66
C ALA A 230 19.25 4.30 11.56
N VAL A 231 20.00 3.21 11.79
CA VAL A 231 21.23 3.25 12.60
C VAL A 231 22.38 3.87 11.82
N LEU A 232 22.55 3.52 10.54
CA LEU A 232 23.70 3.96 9.74
C LEU A 232 23.52 5.40 9.20
N PHE A 233 22.28 5.81 8.95
CA PHE A 233 21.95 7.11 8.36
C PHE A 233 20.85 7.83 9.14
N PRO A 234 21.09 8.16 10.42
CA PRO A 234 20.11 8.85 11.23
C PRO A 234 19.77 10.20 10.60
N VAL A 235 18.49 10.43 10.33
CA VAL A 235 17.99 11.73 9.89
C VAL A 235 18.04 12.65 11.10
N LYS A 236 18.92 13.67 11.06
CA LYS A 236 18.88 14.75 12.05
C LYS A 236 17.53 15.45 11.87
N GLN A 237 16.69 15.41 12.90
CA GLN A 237 15.58 16.36 12.98
C GLN A 237 16.24 17.74 13.03
N GLU A 238 16.13 18.50 11.95
CA GLU A 238 16.30 19.95 12.07
C GLU A 238 15.21 20.38 13.04
N ALA A 239 15.61 20.67 14.27
CA ALA A 239 14.78 21.38 15.19
C ALA A 239 14.53 22.74 14.52
N ASP A 240 13.36 22.91 13.93
CA ASP A 240 12.84 24.22 13.57
C ASP A 240 12.71 25.01 14.87
N HIS A 241 13.84 25.60 15.28
CA HIS A 241 13.86 26.77 16.12
C HIS A 241 13.73 27.96 15.18
N GLU A 242 12.54 28.48 15.10
CA GLU A 242 12.12 29.88 15.11
C GLU A 242 10.72 30.05 14.52
#